data_58b153c6154151bbc34fac0314c973b8
#
_entry.id   58b153c6154151bbc34fac0314c973b8
#
_cell.length_a   1.000
_cell.length_b   1.000
_cell.length_c   1.000
_cell.angle_alpha   90.00
_cell.angle_beta   90.00
_cell.angle_gamma   90.00
#
_symmetry.space_group_name_H-M   'P 1'
#
loop_
_entity.id
_entity.type
_entity.pdbx_description
1 polymer ?
#
loop_
_entity_poly.entity_id
_entity_poly.type
_entity_poly.pdbx_seq_one_letter_code
_entity_poly.pdbx_strand_id
1 'polypeptide(L)'
;MDSNKSVMISPEKAYEILKSIPVPRTPALRPLEKCLGWHLADDLFADRDFPPFNRVMMDGICVQNLDQNEWPIEGIRYAGDEPSVLNNPNAAVEIMTGAALPLNCQAVIKIEDLEFFDKGGEKWVKTKESLIINAGQFIHFQGMDAHKGEKILQKNIQLGPIEIAIAASIGQSELPVWQKVSIGIFSTGDEIVDISATPLKHQIRASNSYMMKAQLEALSFPSEMAHLADDKELMTATLSKSLKKNQIILLSGGVSAGKKDYIPEVLGSLGFETRIHKIAQKPGKPLWVGHNKEGQVIFAFPGNPISTLLCFYAYFLPWIQQRNAFLGHIELKNGPKSLENLAHWIPVVRESISNEFTHLRHNGSGDLIHWQQAEALVYLAAGSNNLQLPFIPLK
;
A
#
# COMPACT_ATOMS: atom_id res chain seq x y z
N MET A 1 22.66 -37.31 21.08
CA MET A 1 21.19 -37.29 20.85
C MET A 1 20.82 -35.97 20.22
N ASP A 2 20.78 -35.94 18.89
CA ASP A 2 20.51 -34.72 18.11
C ASP A 2 19.02 -34.39 18.09
N SER A 3 18.59 -33.54 19.00
CA SER A 3 17.19 -33.07 19.12
C SER A 3 16.94 -31.72 18.43
N ASN A 4 17.74 -31.33 17.43
CA ASN A 4 17.58 -30.10 16.71
C ASN A 4 17.31 -30.26 15.20
N LYS A 5 16.42 -31.20 14.81
CA LYS A 5 15.78 -31.08 13.50
C LYS A 5 14.78 -29.95 13.57
N SER A 6 15.17 -28.73 13.14
CA SER A 6 14.25 -27.63 12.97
C SER A 6 13.09 -28.09 12.09
N VAL A 7 11.89 -28.19 12.67
CA VAL A 7 10.68 -28.59 11.98
C VAL A 7 10.38 -27.53 10.92
N MET A 8 10.27 -27.94 9.65
CA MET A 8 9.81 -27.04 8.59
C MET A 8 8.38 -26.59 8.88
N ILE A 9 8.12 -25.31 8.76
CA ILE A 9 6.78 -24.76 8.89
C ILE A 9 6.13 -24.56 7.51
N SER A 10 4.80 -24.54 7.46
CA SER A 10 4.11 -24.20 6.22
C SER A 10 4.22 -22.69 5.90
N PRO A 11 4.02 -22.26 4.64
CA PRO A 11 3.96 -20.85 4.28
C PRO A 11 2.92 -20.05 5.07
N GLU A 12 1.73 -20.63 5.33
CA GLU A 12 0.68 -20.01 6.13
C GLU A 12 1.17 -19.72 7.55
N LYS A 13 1.84 -20.70 8.15
CA LYS A 13 2.43 -20.53 9.49
C LYS A 13 3.53 -19.48 9.51
N ALA A 14 4.31 -19.37 8.43
CA ALA A 14 5.31 -18.33 8.28
C ALA A 14 4.65 -16.92 8.24
N TYR A 15 3.53 -16.76 7.53
CA TYR A 15 2.76 -15.49 7.54
C TYR A 15 2.21 -15.15 8.92
N GLU A 16 1.68 -16.12 9.66
CA GLU A 16 1.22 -15.90 11.04
C GLU A 16 2.37 -15.40 11.94
N ILE A 17 3.54 -16.03 11.85
CA ILE A 17 4.72 -15.63 12.62
C ILE A 17 5.16 -14.23 12.22
N LEU A 18 5.24 -13.92 10.92
CA LEU A 18 5.64 -12.59 10.45
C LEU A 18 4.70 -11.49 10.93
N LYS A 19 3.39 -11.74 10.98
CA LYS A 19 2.41 -10.79 11.55
C LYS A 19 2.67 -10.49 13.03
N SER A 20 3.30 -11.42 13.77
CA SER A 20 3.65 -11.22 15.18
C SER A 20 4.97 -10.47 15.40
N ILE A 21 5.78 -10.30 14.35
CA ILE A 21 7.04 -9.54 14.41
C ILE A 21 6.73 -8.08 14.03
N PRO A 22 6.84 -7.13 14.97
CA PRO A 22 6.57 -5.73 14.68
C PRO A 22 7.60 -5.19 13.67
N VAL A 23 7.14 -4.40 12.73
CA VAL A 23 8.03 -3.63 11.84
C VAL A 23 8.61 -2.48 12.64
N PRO A 24 9.94 -2.30 12.70
CA PRO A 24 10.56 -1.14 13.35
C PRO A 24 10.02 0.14 12.71
N ARG A 25 9.47 1.06 13.50
CA ARG A 25 8.84 2.30 13.00
C ARG A 25 9.00 3.43 13.99
N THR A 26 9.33 4.61 13.48
CA THR A 26 9.34 5.86 14.22
C THR A 26 8.42 6.85 13.51
N PRO A 27 7.47 7.49 14.20
CA PRO A 27 6.66 8.54 13.58
C PRO A 27 7.48 9.81 13.41
N ALA A 28 7.22 10.56 12.33
CA ALA A 28 7.76 11.89 12.12
C ALA A 28 6.77 12.75 11.35
N LEU A 29 6.78 14.06 11.59
CA LEU A 29 6.05 15.03 10.79
C LEU A 29 6.72 15.19 9.43
N ARG A 30 5.91 15.26 8.39
CA ARG A 30 6.36 15.41 7.01
C ARG A 30 5.44 16.37 6.27
N PRO A 31 5.97 17.33 5.50
CA PRO A 31 5.17 18.22 4.66
C PRO A 31 4.21 17.44 3.77
N LEU A 32 2.96 17.89 3.70
CA LEU A 32 1.86 17.19 3.01
C LEU A 32 2.21 16.83 1.57
N GLU A 33 2.82 17.74 0.83
CA GLU A 33 3.22 17.55 -0.57
C GLU A 33 4.28 16.47 -0.79
N LYS A 34 4.92 15.99 0.31
CA LYS A 34 5.93 14.91 0.30
C LYS A 34 5.41 13.60 0.90
N CYS A 35 4.11 13.51 1.18
CA CYS A 35 3.52 12.35 1.87
C CYS A 35 2.99 11.26 0.94
N LEU A 36 2.94 11.47 -0.37
CA LEU A 36 2.47 10.45 -1.33
C LEU A 36 3.22 9.13 -1.19
N GLY A 37 2.48 8.03 -1.03
CA GLY A 37 3.03 6.67 -0.85
C GLY A 37 3.58 6.36 0.54
N TRP A 38 3.52 7.31 1.49
CA TRP A 38 3.86 7.08 2.89
C TRP A 38 2.66 6.51 3.66
N HIS A 39 2.90 5.95 4.84
CA HIS A 39 1.84 5.46 5.70
C HIS A 39 1.62 6.40 6.87
N LEU A 40 0.37 6.72 7.13
CA LEU A 40 -0.06 7.59 8.21
C LEU A 40 0.30 6.95 9.58
N ALA A 41 0.91 7.73 10.48
CA ALA A 41 1.33 7.24 11.79
C ALA A 41 0.30 7.48 12.90
N ASP A 42 -0.75 8.26 12.64
CA ASP A 42 -1.84 8.51 13.56
C ASP A 42 -3.17 8.67 12.82
N ASP A 43 -4.31 8.62 13.52
CA ASP A 43 -5.63 8.88 12.95
C ASP A 43 -5.80 10.39 12.66
N LEU A 44 -6.51 10.75 11.58
CA LEU A 44 -6.89 12.13 11.31
C LEU A 44 -8.40 12.32 11.47
N PHE A 45 -8.75 13.48 12.01
CA PHE A 45 -10.13 13.83 12.37
C PHE A 45 -10.57 15.10 11.66
N ALA A 46 -11.87 15.19 11.34
CA ALA A 46 -12.47 16.38 10.76
C ALA A 46 -12.34 17.56 11.72
N ASP A 47 -11.78 18.68 11.27
CA ASP A 47 -11.64 19.94 12.03
C ASP A 47 -12.97 20.68 12.18
N ARG A 48 -13.91 20.45 11.26
CA ARG A 48 -15.26 21.00 11.17
C ARG A 48 -16.20 20.02 10.47
N ASP A 49 -17.48 20.35 10.37
CA ASP A 49 -18.44 19.60 9.56
C ASP A 49 -18.08 19.64 8.07
N PHE A 50 -18.36 18.57 7.34
CA PHE A 50 -18.22 18.47 5.89
C PHE A 50 -19.56 18.07 5.26
N PRO A 51 -20.11 18.89 4.35
CA PRO A 51 -19.66 20.26 4.05
C PRO A 51 -19.85 21.19 5.27
N PRO A 52 -19.14 22.34 5.33
CA PRO A 52 -19.15 23.21 6.50
C PRO A 52 -20.43 24.09 6.63
N PHE A 53 -21.27 24.10 5.60
CA PHE A 53 -22.57 24.77 5.52
C PHE A 53 -23.46 24.04 4.51
N ASN A 54 -24.77 24.31 4.51
CA ASN A 54 -25.66 23.82 3.47
C ASN A 54 -25.22 24.39 2.12
N ARG A 55 -24.71 23.55 1.23
CA ARG A 55 -24.11 23.92 -0.05
C ARG A 55 -25.04 23.60 -1.21
N VAL A 56 -25.18 24.53 -2.11
CA VAL A 56 -25.97 24.36 -3.35
C VAL A 56 -25.25 23.46 -4.34
N MET A 57 -25.95 22.49 -4.91
CA MET A 57 -25.40 21.48 -5.80
C MET A 57 -25.57 21.80 -7.29
N MET A 58 -26.50 22.70 -7.66
CA MET A 58 -26.85 23.04 -9.04
C MET A 58 -27.07 24.53 -9.19
N ASP A 59 -26.73 25.09 -10.36
CA ASP A 59 -27.09 26.47 -10.70
C ASP A 59 -28.60 26.59 -10.90
N GLY A 60 -29.17 27.68 -10.42
CA GLY A 60 -30.60 27.92 -10.54
C GLY A 60 -31.12 28.98 -9.55
N ILE A 61 -32.23 28.69 -8.88
CA ILE A 61 -32.78 29.52 -7.83
C ILE A 61 -33.00 28.74 -6.55
N CYS A 62 -32.85 29.38 -5.42
CA CYS A 62 -33.30 28.81 -4.15
C CYS A 62 -34.59 29.51 -3.69
N VAL A 63 -35.50 28.72 -3.10
CA VAL A 63 -36.84 29.13 -2.70
C VAL A 63 -37.19 28.63 -1.30
N GLN A 64 -38.07 29.36 -0.61
CA GLN A 64 -38.64 28.96 0.67
C GLN A 64 -40.04 28.31 0.48
N ASN A 65 -40.92 28.96 -0.28
CA ASN A 65 -42.26 28.49 -0.54
C ASN A 65 -42.20 27.48 -1.73
N LEU A 66 -42.55 26.24 -1.50
CA LEU A 66 -42.53 25.14 -2.47
C LEU A 66 -43.86 24.96 -3.23
N ASP A 67 -44.94 25.65 -2.80
CA ASP A 67 -46.28 25.47 -3.34
C ASP A 67 -46.58 26.44 -4.51
N GLN A 68 -45.63 27.29 -4.88
CA GLN A 68 -45.76 28.24 -5.99
C GLN A 68 -44.86 27.84 -7.16
N ASN A 69 -45.13 28.41 -8.33
CA ASN A 69 -44.38 28.15 -9.55
C ASN A 69 -43.80 29.40 -10.22
N GLU A 70 -43.93 30.57 -9.55
CA GLU A 70 -43.45 31.86 -10.03
C GLU A 70 -42.95 32.71 -8.87
N TRP A 71 -41.78 33.35 -8.99
CA TRP A 71 -41.14 34.14 -7.93
C TRP A 71 -40.49 35.41 -8.47
N PRO A 72 -40.55 36.55 -7.76
CA PRO A 72 -39.66 37.68 -7.98
C PRO A 72 -38.26 37.32 -7.55
N ILE A 73 -37.22 37.82 -8.23
CA ILE A 73 -35.81 37.60 -7.92
C ILE A 73 -35.29 38.72 -7.02
N GLU A 74 -34.82 38.37 -5.80
CA GLU A 74 -34.26 39.34 -4.82
C GLU A 74 -32.74 39.45 -4.89
N GLY A 75 -32.09 38.90 -5.89
CA GLY A 75 -30.65 39.00 -6.08
C GLY A 75 -30.01 37.69 -6.54
N ILE A 76 -28.68 37.65 -6.48
CA ILE A 76 -27.87 36.47 -6.88
C ILE A 76 -26.82 36.17 -5.82
N ARG A 77 -26.44 34.91 -5.66
CA ARG A 77 -25.37 34.42 -4.77
C ARG A 77 -24.41 33.53 -5.51
N TYR A 78 -23.15 33.76 -5.21
CA TYR A 78 -22.02 32.98 -5.79
C TYR A 78 -21.31 32.15 -4.73
N ALA A 79 -20.53 31.19 -5.17
CA ALA A 79 -19.61 30.49 -4.29
C ALA A 79 -18.59 31.51 -3.69
N GLY A 80 -18.43 31.47 -2.36
CA GLY A 80 -17.57 32.39 -1.63
C GLY A 80 -18.28 33.61 -1.04
N ASP A 81 -19.55 33.86 -1.41
CA ASP A 81 -20.36 34.90 -0.76
C ASP A 81 -20.64 34.52 0.71
N GLU A 82 -20.76 35.52 1.56
CA GLU A 82 -21.20 35.33 2.95
C GLU A 82 -22.63 34.76 3.03
N PRO A 83 -22.92 33.91 4.03
CA PRO A 83 -24.26 33.43 4.25
C PRO A 83 -25.30 34.53 4.32
N SER A 84 -26.42 34.38 3.62
CA SER A 84 -27.50 35.35 3.55
C SER A 84 -28.82 34.76 4.04
N VAL A 85 -29.86 35.59 4.13
CA VAL A 85 -31.22 35.19 4.53
C VAL A 85 -32.15 35.55 3.41
N LEU A 86 -33.06 34.64 3.02
CA LEU A 86 -34.20 34.96 2.17
C LEU A 86 -35.33 35.48 3.09
N ASN A 87 -35.58 36.80 3.07
CA ASN A 87 -36.54 37.42 3.97
C ASN A 87 -37.99 37.30 3.47
N ASN A 88 -38.20 37.40 2.15
CA ASN A 88 -39.50 37.24 1.55
C ASN A 88 -39.75 35.75 1.17
N PRO A 89 -40.64 35.03 1.86
CA PRO A 89 -40.87 33.63 1.59
C PRO A 89 -41.43 33.33 0.19
N ASN A 90 -41.99 34.34 -0.49
CA ASN A 90 -42.56 34.22 -1.83
C ASN A 90 -41.59 34.72 -2.93
N ALA A 91 -40.35 35.07 -2.59
CA ALA A 91 -39.31 35.41 -3.54
C ALA A 91 -38.33 34.24 -3.76
N ALA A 92 -37.44 34.43 -4.74
CA ALA A 92 -36.33 33.51 -4.98
C ALA A 92 -35.00 34.32 -5.06
N VAL A 93 -33.90 33.63 -4.82
CA VAL A 93 -32.55 34.13 -5.06
C VAL A 93 -31.89 33.27 -6.12
N GLU A 94 -31.37 33.92 -7.16
CA GLU A 94 -30.49 33.19 -8.09
C GLU A 94 -29.26 32.66 -7.33
N ILE A 95 -28.86 31.41 -7.62
CA ILE A 95 -27.79 30.80 -6.86
C ILE A 95 -26.94 29.92 -7.74
N MET A 96 -25.62 30.00 -7.51
CA MET A 96 -24.65 29.20 -8.26
C MET A 96 -24.16 28.03 -7.46
N THR A 97 -23.78 26.97 -8.15
CA THR A 97 -23.18 25.76 -7.57
C THR A 97 -22.03 26.13 -6.62
N GLY A 98 -22.01 25.51 -5.45
CA GLY A 98 -20.99 25.76 -4.42
C GLY A 98 -21.31 26.93 -3.47
N ALA A 99 -22.31 27.76 -3.76
CA ALA A 99 -22.73 28.84 -2.87
C ALA A 99 -23.33 28.28 -1.57
N ALA A 100 -23.22 29.09 -0.50
CA ALA A 100 -23.95 28.81 0.74
C ALA A 100 -25.45 29.07 0.50
N LEU A 101 -26.27 28.05 0.87
CA LEU A 101 -27.72 28.19 0.78
C LEU A 101 -28.19 29.30 1.74
N PRO A 102 -28.95 30.32 1.27
CA PRO A 102 -29.53 31.31 2.15
C PRO A 102 -30.41 30.68 3.23
N LEU A 103 -30.35 31.20 4.44
CA LEU A 103 -31.21 30.75 5.51
C LEU A 103 -32.69 30.96 5.09
N ASN A 104 -33.54 30.03 5.54
CA ASN A 104 -34.96 29.90 5.20
C ASN A 104 -35.24 29.30 3.81
N CYS A 105 -34.27 29.15 2.91
CA CYS A 105 -34.46 28.38 1.69
C CYS A 105 -34.59 26.88 1.98
N GLN A 106 -35.57 26.23 1.31
CA GLN A 106 -35.88 24.83 1.51
C GLN A 106 -35.48 23.94 0.32
N ALA A 107 -35.33 24.52 -0.88
CA ALA A 107 -35.00 23.76 -2.09
C ALA A 107 -34.26 24.63 -3.09
N VAL A 108 -33.54 23.98 -3.99
CA VAL A 108 -32.97 24.58 -5.20
C VAL A 108 -33.69 24.02 -6.41
N ILE A 109 -34.04 24.89 -7.37
CA ILE A 109 -34.60 24.52 -8.67
C ILE A 109 -33.52 24.84 -9.70
N LYS A 110 -33.15 23.84 -10.50
CA LYS A 110 -32.05 23.98 -11.47
C LYS A 110 -32.45 24.89 -12.64
N ILE A 111 -31.47 25.57 -13.20
CA ILE A 111 -31.68 26.59 -14.24
C ILE A 111 -32.34 26.04 -15.49
N GLU A 112 -32.15 24.76 -15.82
CA GLU A 112 -32.72 24.09 -16.98
C GLU A 112 -34.27 24.02 -16.90
N ASP A 113 -34.83 24.00 -15.69
CA ASP A 113 -36.28 23.91 -15.45
C ASP A 113 -36.93 25.29 -15.30
N LEU A 114 -36.20 26.38 -15.54
CA LEU A 114 -36.61 27.74 -15.30
C LEU A 114 -36.74 28.59 -16.55
N GLU A 115 -37.67 29.56 -16.54
CA GLU A 115 -37.86 30.61 -17.52
C GLU A 115 -37.87 31.97 -16.81
N PHE A 116 -36.90 32.82 -17.15
CA PHE A 116 -36.80 34.18 -16.61
C PHE A 116 -37.55 35.16 -17.51
N PHE A 117 -38.23 36.13 -16.89
CA PHE A 117 -38.99 37.16 -17.60
C PHE A 117 -39.04 38.47 -16.81
N ASP A 118 -39.46 39.59 -17.46
CA ASP A 118 -39.69 40.86 -16.81
C ASP A 118 -41.20 41.03 -16.52
N LYS A 119 -41.50 41.52 -15.33
CA LYS A 119 -42.88 41.83 -14.90
C LYS A 119 -42.91 43.17 -14.18
N GLY A 120 -43.23 44.22 -14.94
CA GLY A 120 -43.33 45.59 -14.40
C GLY A 120 -42.00 46.21 -14.04
N GLY A 121 -40.90 45.86 -14.70
CA GLY A 121 -39.54 46.33 -14.45
C GLY A 121 -38.77 45.55 -13.39
N GLU A 122 -39.35 44.46 -12.89
CA GLU A 122 -38.70 43.55 -11.94
C GLU A 122 -38.41 42.21 -12.62
N LYS A 123 -37.27 41.59 -12.26
CA LYS A 123 -36.88 40.25 -12.76
C LYS A 123 -37.68 39.20 -12.03
N TRP A 124 -38.34 38.36 -12.80
CA TRP A 124 -39.13 37.26 -12.31
C TRP A 124 -38.65 35.94 -12.94
N VAL A 125 -39.00 34.85 -12.28
CA VAL A 125 -38.69 33.49 -12.76
C VAL A 125 -39.89 32.59 -12.51
N LYS A 126 -40.16 31.65 -13.43
CA LYS A 126 -41.15 30.60 -13.28
C LYS A 126 -40.60 29.24 -13.69
N THR A 127 -41.22 28.18 -13.25
CA THR A 127 -40.92 26.82 -13.75
C THR A 127 -41.47 26.68 -15.18
N LYS A 128 -40.72 25.98 -16.04
CA LYS A 128 -41.11 25.68 -17.45
C LYS A 128 -42.36 24.81 -17.54
N GLU A 129 -42.47 23.84 -16.62
CA GLU A 129 -43.56 22.89 -16.52
C GLU A 129 -44.04 22.78 -15.07
N SER A 130 -45.16 22.13 -14.84
CA SER A 130 -45.61 21.80 -13.48
C SER A 130 -44.61 20.85 -12.81
N LEU A 131 -43.72 21.42 -12.01
CA LEU A 131 -42.66 20.71 -11.32
C LEU A 131 -43.05 20.44 -9.87
N ILE A 132 -42.83 19.22 -9.40
CA ILE A 132 -42.92 18.92 -7.98
C ILE A 132 -41.59 19.28 -7.31
N ILE A 133 -41.60 20.30 -6.47
CA ILE A 133 -40.42 20.76 -5.74
C ILE A 133 -40.38 20.03 -4.40
N ASN A 134 -39.31 19.26 -4.17
CA ASN A 134 -39.14 18.55 -2.90
C ASN A 134 -38.23 19.32 -1.96
N ALA A 135 -38.57 19.39 -0.69
CA ALA A 135 -37.69 19.96 0.32
C ALA A 135 -36.34 19.22 0.33
N GLY A 136 -35.24 19.97 0.39
CA GLY A 136 -33.89 19.44 0.40
C GLY A 136 -33.31 19.11 -0.97
N GLN A 137 -34.09 19.22 -2.08
CA GLN A 137 -33.54 18.88 -3.40
C GLN A 137 -32.39 19.83 -3.77
N PHE A 138 -31.32 19.24 -4.35
CA PHE A 138 -30.07 19.91 -4.75
C PHE A 138 -29.36 20.70 -3.65
N ILE A 139 -29.56 20.29 -2.40
CA ILE A 139 -28.86 20.82 -1.22
C ILE A 139 -27.97 19.73 -0.66
N HIS A 140 -26.67 20.03 -0.56
CA HIS A 140 -25.70 19.20 0.18
C HIS A 140 -25.66 19.74 1.61
N PHE A 141 -26.29 19.04 2.53
CA PHE A 141 -26.47 19.52 3.88
C PHE A 141 -25.16 19.53 4.68
N GLN A 142 -25.03 20.51 5.56
CA GLN A 142 -23.92 20.61 6.50
C GLN A 142 -23.75 19.29 7.29
N GLY A 143 -22.51 18.82 7.35
CA GLY A 143 -22.16 17.59 8.09
C GLY A 143 -22.58 16.29 7.41
N MET A 144 -23.13 16.31 6.20
CA MET A 144 -23.62 15.11 5.51
C MET A 144 -22.51 14.10 5.20
N ASP A 145 -21.29 14.57 4.94
CA ASP A 145 -20.15 13.71 4.61
C ASP A 145 -19.36 13.31 5.85
N ALA A 146 -19.18 14.23 6.81
CA ALA A 146 -18.55 13.97 8.10
C ALA A 146 -18.85 15.07 9.11
N HIS A 147 -18.96 14.71 10.38
CA HIS A 147 -19.11 15.66 11.47
C HIS A 147 -17.75 16.05 12.07
N LYS A 148 -17.66 17.25 12.62
CA LYS A 148 -16.51 17.72 13.39
C LYS A 148 -16.09 16.70 14.44
N GLY A 149 -14.78 16.33 14.45
CA GLY A 149 -14.21 15.37 15.37
C GLY A 149 -14.40 13.91 14.94
N GLU A 150 -15.07 13.65 13.82
CA GLU A 150 -15.17 12.31 13.24
C GLU A 150 -13.83 11.89 12.62
N LYS A 151 -13.48 10.63 12.78
CA LYS A 151 -12.28 10.07 12.18
C LYS A 151 -12.48 9.85 10.68
N ILE A 152 -11.66 10.53 9.87
CA ILE A 152 -11.76 10.50 8.41
C ILE A 152 -10.63 9.72 7.72
N LEU A 153 -9.44 9.67 8.33
CA LEU A 153 -8.37 8.81 7.86
C LEU A 153 -7.80 7.99 9.01
N GLN A 154 -7.64 6.71 8.77
CA GLN A 154 -7.17 5.76 9.77
C GLN A 154 -5.64 5.63 9.75
N LYS A 155 -5.03 5.52 10.91
CA LYS A 155 -3.63 5.11 11.10
C LYS A 155 -3.26 3.88 10.27
N ASN A 156 -2.05 3.87 9.73
CA ASN A 156 -1.47 2.85 8.86
C ASN A 156 -2.02 2.80 7.42
N ILE A 157 -2.97 3.66 7.04
CA ILE A 157 -3.36 3.77 5.64
C ILE A 157 -2.18 4.30 4.79
N GLN A 158 -2.02 3.79 3.59
CA GLN A 158 -1.09 4.37 2.62
C GLN A 158 -1.71 5.61 2.00
N LEU A 159 -0.98 6.72 2.03
CA LEU A 159 -1.44 8.01 1.52
C LEU A 159 -1.34 8.03 -0.02
N GLY A 160 -2.49 7.97 -0.68
CA GLY A 160 -2.68 8.21 -2.10
C GLY A 160 -3.14 9.65 -2.37
N PRO A 161 -3.43 10.00 -3.63
CA PRO A 161 -3.89 11.34 -3.99
C PRO A 161 -5.19 11.76 -3.27
N ILE A 162 -6.11 10.82 -3.03
CA ILE A 162 -7.38 11.09 -2.35
C ILE A 162 -7.14 11.42 -0.87
N GLU A 163 -6.32 10.63 -0.18
CA GLU A 163 -5.96 10.84 1.22
C GLU A 163 -5.21 12.18 1.42
N ILE A 164 -4.35 12.55 0.48
CA ILE A 164 -3.69 13.86 0.47
C ILE A 164 -4.72 14.99 0.31
N ALA A 165 -5.70 14.86 -0.59
CA ALA A 165 -6.75 15.86 -0.76
C ALA A 165 -7.64 16.00 0.48
N ILE A 166 -7.98 14.88 1.13
CA ILE A 166 -8.73 14.86 2.40
C ILE A 166 -7.92 15.58 3.49
N ALA A 167 -6.64 15.25 3.65
CA ALA A 167 -5.78 15.90 4.64
C ALA A 167 -5.65 17.42 4.40
N ALA A 168 -5.54 17.84 3.14
CA ALA A 168 -5.54 19.25 2.77
C ALA A 168 -6.87 19.95 3.14
N SER A 169 -8.01 19.28 2.91
CA SER A 169 -9.34 19.85 3.19
C SER A 169 -9.60 20.10 4.68
N ILE A 170 -8.89 19.39 5.57
CA ILE A 170 -8.92 19.62 7.03
C ILE A 170 -7.74 20.48 7.52
N GLY A 171 -7.03 21.15 6.62
CA GLY A 171 -5.99 22.13 6.97
C GLY A 171 -4.65 21.53 7.41
N GLN A 172 -4.38 20.25 7.15
CA GLN A 172 -3.11 19.64 7.52
C GLN A 172 -2.01 20.04 6.53
N SER A 173 -1.06 20.86 6.95
CA SER A 173 0.14 21.21 6.16
C SER A 173 1.27 20.18 6.32
N GLU A 174 1.26 19.43 7.41
CA GLU A 174 2.19 18.33 7.70
C GLU A 174 1.41 17.15 8.26
N LEU A 175 1.87 15.93 7.98
CA LEU A 175 1.26 14.70 8.49
C LEU A 175 2.23 13.91 9.34
N PRO A 176 1.76 13.28 10.44
CA PRO A 176 2.51 12.25 11.13
C PRO A 176 2.56 11.01 10.23
N VAL A 177 3.74 10.65 9.74
CA VAL A 177 3.96 9.47 8.91
C VAL A 177 5.01 8.56 9.53
N TRP A 178 4.92 7.26 9.24
CA TRP A 178 5.96 6.32 9.62
C TRP A 178 7.22 6.56 8.80
N GLN A 179 8.33 6.84 9.49
CA GLN A 179 9.64 6.92 8.83
C GLN A 179 10.02 5.59 8.21
N LYS A 180 10.63 5.63 7.04
CA LYS A 180 11.22 4.47 6.40
C LYS A 180 12.54 4.14 7.08
N VAL A 181 12.62 2.96 7.65
CA VAL A 181 13.80 2.47 8.37
C VAL A 181 14.97 2.23 7.42
N SER A 182 16.19 2.38 7.93
CA SER A 182 17.41 2.04 7.19
C SER A 182 17.62 0.53 7.15
N ILE A 183 18.03 0.01 5.99
CA ILE A 183 18.17 -1.41 5.70
C ILE A 183 19.59 -1.71 5.22
N GLY A 184 20.30 -2.62 5.92
CA GLY A 184 21.55 -3.18 5.47
C GLY A 184 21.34 -4.41 4.59
N ILE A 185 21.95 -4.47 3.42
CA ILE A 185 21.89 -5.61 2.48
C ILE A 185 23.27 -6.23 2.38
N PHE A 186 23.38 -7.52 2.65
CA PHE A 186 24.66 -8.23 2.60
C PHE A 186 24.57 -9.48 1.72
N SER A 187 25.53 -9.61 0.81
CA SER A 187 25.81 -10.89 0.14
C SER A 187 26.84 -11.68 0.96
N THR A 188 26.70 -13.00 1.03
CA THR A 188 27.65 -13.89 1.70
C THR A 188 28.10 -14.98 0.76
N GLY A 189 29.30 -15.47 0.96
CA GLY A 189 29.92 -16.54 0.18
C GLY A 189 31.20 -16.09 -0.52
N ASP A 190 32.27 -16.87 -0.35
CA ASP A 190 33.58 -16.58 -0.99
C ASP A 190 33.54 -16.64 -2.52
N GLU A 191 32.49 -17.27 -3.09
CA GLU A 191 32.23 -17.32 -4.53
C GLU A 191 31.65 -16.02 -5.09
N ILE A 192 31.14 -15.13 -4.22
CA ILE A 192 30.46 -13.90 -4.64
C ILE A 192 31.50 -12.78 -4.82
N VAL A 193 31.51 -12.19 -6.01
CA VAL A 193 32.39 -11.04 -6.33
C VAL A 193 31.60 -9.80 -6.70
N ASP A 194 32.24 -8.64 -6.63
CA ASP A 194 31.68 -7.37 -7.07
C ASP A 194 31.25 -7.42 -8.55
N ILE A 195 30.21 -6.67 -8.91
CA ILE A 195 29.69 -6.66 -10.29
C ILE A 195 30.69 -6.15 -11.31
N SER A 196 31.63 -5.29 -10.91
CA SER A 196 32.68 -4.76 -11.77
C SER A 196 33.87 -5.73 -11.96
N ALA A 197 33.98 -6.74 -11.08
CA ALA A 197 35.05 -7.70 -11.15
C ALA A 197 34.85 -8.71 -12.31
N THR A 198 35.96 -9.18 -12.88
CA THR A 198 35.95 -10.33 -13.79
C THR A 198 35.97 -11.61 -12.97
N PRO A 199 34.86 -12.40 -12.92
CA PRO A 199 34.80 -13.56 -12.06
C PRO A 199 35.68 -14.70 -12.58
N LEU A 200 36.33 -15.40 -11.68
CA LEU A 200 36.97 -16.69 -11.97
C LEU A 200 35.90 -17.74 -12.31
N LYS A 201 36.33 -18.90 -12.82
CA LYS A 201 35.40 -19.97 -13.27
C LYS A 201 34.41 -20.47 -12.18
N HIS A 202 34.78 -20.34 -10.92
CA HIS A 202 33.97 -20.76 -9.76
C HIS A 202 33.28 -19.58 -9.05
N GLN A 203 33.42 -18.36 -9.54
CA GLN A 203 32.86 -17.16 -8.95
C GLN A 203 31.66 -16.64 -9.74
N ILE A 204 30.74 -16.00 -9.04
CA ILE A 204 29.55 -15.35 -9.60
C ILE A 204 29.42 -13.92 -9.06
N ARG A 205 28.71 -13.05 -9.77
CA ARG A 205 28.49 -11.68 -9.34
C ARG A 205 27.32 -11.56 -8.37
N ALA A 206 27.37 -10.58 -7.47
CA ALA A 206 26.39 -10.31 -6.41
C ALA A 206 25.05 -9.77 -6.95
N SER A 207 24.30 -10.57 -7.73
CA SER A 207 23.02 -10.12 -8.36
C SER A 207 21.88 -9.96 -7.37
N ASN A 208 21.80 -10.78 -6.32
CA ASN A 208 20.69 -10.76 -5.34
C ASN A 208 20.62 -9.45 -4.57
N SER A 209 21.76 -8.91 -4.14
CA SER A 209 21.82 -7.64 -3.42
C SER A 209 21.35 -6.47 -4.27
N TYR A 210 21.67 -6.46 -5.56
CA TYR A 210 21.21 -5.44 -6.49
C TYR A 210 19.72 -5.52 -6.76
N MET A 211 19.14 -6.72 -6.87
CA MET A 211 17.69 -6.93 -7.01
C MET A 211 16.95 -6.37 -5.78
N MET A 212 17.39 -6.73 -4.57
CA MET A 212 16.78 -6.23 -3.33
C MET A 212 16.92 -4.72 -3.20
N LYS A 213 18.10 -4.17 -3.49
CA LYS A 213 18.34 -2.73 -3.43
C LYS A 213 17.46 -1.96 -4.40
N ALA A 214 17.36 -2.38 -5.65
CA ALA A 214 16.50 -1.73 -6.66
C ALA A 214 15.04 -1.66 -6.20
N GLN A 215 14.51 -2.74 -5.64
CA GLN A 215 13.14 -2.75 -5.13
C GLN A 215 12.96 -1.86 -3.88
N LEU A 216 13.94 -1.82 -2.98
CA LEU A 216 13.90 -0.95 -1.81
C LEU A 216 14.01 0.53 -2.19
N GLU A 217 14.81 0.87 -3.19
CA GLU A 217 14.90 2.23 -3.75
C GLU A 217 13.58 2.67 -4.39
N ALA A 218 12.94 1.80 -5.18
CA ALA A 218 11.61 2.04 -5.75
C ALA A 218 10.56 2.33 -4.66
N LEU A 219 10.69 1.69 -3.50
CA LEU A 219 9.85 1.92 -2.31
C LEU A 219 10.39 3.05 -1.42
N SER A 220 11.48 3.72 -1.83
CA SER A 220 12.15 4.81 -1.10
C SER A 220 12.66 4.42 0.30
N PHE A 221 13.05 3.17 0.52
CA PHE A 221 13.73 2.76 1.75
C PHE A 221 15.23 3.08 1.66
N PRO A 222 15.81 3.81 2.65
CA PRO A 222 17.25 3.99 2.71
C PRO A 222 17.94 2.63 2.84
N SER A 223 18.88 2.32 1.95
CA SER A 223 19.58 1.03 2.00
C SER A 223 21.05 1.15 1.62
N GLU A 224 21.89 0.38 2.29
CA GLU A 224 23.32 0.23 1.98
C GLU A 224 23.64 -1.23 1.67
N MET A 225 24.61 -1.48 0.78
CA MET A 225 25.05 -2.83 0.43
C MET A 225 26.49 -3.05 0.84
N ALA A 226 26.79 -4.28 1.29
CA ALA A 226 28.15 -4.76 1.51
C ALA A 226 28.24 -6.28 1.26
N HIS A 227 29.48 -6.77 1.20
CA HIS A 227 29.77 -8.19 1.15
C HIS A 227 30.31 -8.68 2.50
N LEU A 228 29.93 -9.88 2.90
CA LEU A 228 30.42 -10.57 4.09
C LEU A 228 31.28 -11.78 3.64
N ALA A 229 32.54 -11.80 4.02
CA ALA A 229 33.38 -12.99 3.86
C ALA A 229 32.88 -14.14 4.75
N ASP A 230 33.17 -15.38 4.40
CA ASP A 230 32.82 -16.58 5.18
C ASP A 230 33.75 -16.78 6.39
N ASP A 231 33.84 -15.71 7.20
CA ASP A 231 34.60 -15.65 8.45
C ASP A 231 33.69 -15.18 9.59
N LYS A 232 33.57 -15.97 10.66
CA LYS A 232 32.64 -15.69 11.77
C LYS A 232 32.96 -14.39 12.52
N GLU A 233 34.22 -14.09 12.74
CA GLU A 233 34.62 -12.88 13.50
C GLU A 233 34.38 -11.62 12.69
N LEU A 234 34.78 -11.62 11.41
CA LEU A 234 34.53 -10.52 10.50
C LEU A 234 33.02 -10.31 10.26
N MET A 235 32.27 -11.40 10.10
CA MET A 235 30.82 -11.37 9.95
C MET A 235 30.14 -10.75 11.17
N THR A 236 30.50 -11.20 12.38
CA THR A 236 29.99 -10.68 13.65
C THR A 236 30.33 -9.18 13.81
N ALA A 237 31.55 -8.79 13.55
CA ALA A 237 31.99 -7.40 13.67
C ALA A 237 31.27 -6.49 12.67
N THR A 238 31.12 -6.93 11.40
CA THR A 238 30.46 -6.17 10.33
C THR A 238 28.96 -6.02 10.60
N LEU A 239 28.28 -7.08 11.00
CA LEU A 239 26.87 -7.04 11.36
C LEU A 239 26.62 -6.19 12.60
N SER A 240 27.44 -6.31 13.66
CA SER A 240 27.36 -5.42 14.85
C SER A 240 27.51 -3.94 14.47
N LYS A 241 28.40 -3.61 13.56
CA LYS A 241 28.57 -2.23 13.08
C LYS A 241 27.35 -1.76 12.28
N SER A 242 26.82 -2.62 11.41
CA SER A 242 25.63 -2.30 10.63
C SER A 242 24.38 -2.11 11.49
N LEU A 243 24.18 -2.93 12.51
CA LEU A 243 23.05 -2.85 13.44
C LEU A 243 23.01 -1.53 14.24
N LYS A 244 24.13 -0.80 14.36
CA LYS A 244 24.13 0.55 14.95
C LYS A 244 23.43 1.60 14.08
N LYS A 245 23.28 1.34 12.77
CA LYS A 245 22.67 2.25 11.80
C LYS A 245 21.37 1.72 11.23
N ASN A 246 21.29 0.40 11.04
CA ASN A 246 20.22 -0.26 10.33
C ASN A 246 19.34 -1.01 11.32
N GLN A 247 18.03 -0.83 11.21
CA GLN A 247 17.05 -1.54 12.03
C GLN A 247 16.66 -2.88 11.41
N ILE A 248 16.93 -3.03 10.11
CA ILE A 248 16.68 -4.27 9.38
C ILE A 248 17.94 -4.65 8.61
N ILE A 249 18.26 -5.95 8.62
CA ILE A 249 19.33 -6.50 7.81
C ILE A 249 18.76 -7.60 6.90
N LEU A 250 19.14 -7.56 5.64
CA LEU A 250 18.85 -8.57 4.63
C LEU A 250 20.15 -9.27 4.26
N LEU A 251 20.19 -10.59 4.40
CA LEU A 251 21.33 -11.42 4.03
C LEU A 251 20.93 -12.31 2.84
N SER A 252 21.82 -12.49 1.87
CA SER A 252 21.63 -13.43 0.76
C SER A 252 22.77 -14.42 0.73
N GLY A 253 22.43 -15.69 0.99
CA GLY A 253 23.37 -16.80 1.17
C GLY A 253 23.57 -17.18 2.65
N GLY A 254 24.36 -18.23 2.92
CA GLY A 254 24.77 -18.64 4.27
C GLY A 254 23.70 -19.24 5.17
N VAL A 255 22.53 -19.66 4.65
CA VAL A 255 21.40 -20.20 5.42
C VAL A 255 20.94 -21.59 4.98
N SER A 256 21.70 -22.25 4.13
CA SER A 256 21.48 -23.64 3.73
C SER A 256 22.01 -24.59 4.81
N ALA A 257 22.01 -25.91 4.55
CA ALA A 257 22.53 -26.89 5.50
C ALA A 257 24.04 -27.20 5.25
N GLY A 258 24.79 -26.26 4.68
CA GLY A 258 26.21 -26.42 4.36
C GLY A 258 27.12 -26.34 5.59
N LYS A 259 28.29 -26.96 5.52
CA LYS A 259 29.26 -26.96 6.62
C LYS A 259 29.83 -25.55 6.96
N LYS A 260 29.69 -24.59 6.05
CA LYS A 260 30.16 -23.19 6.20
C LYS A 260 29.00 -22.21 6.46
N ASP A 261 27.78 -22.69 6.76
CA ASP A 261 26.61 -21.82 7.04
C ASP A 261 26.68 -21.28 8.47
N TYR A 262 27.51 -20.27 8.69
CA TYR A 262 27.76 -19.65 10.00
C TYR A 262 26.67 -18.67 10.44
N ILE A 263 25.80 -18.24 9.53
CA ILE A 263 24.79 -17.18 9.78
C ILE A 263 23.92 -17.45 11.01
N PRO A 264 23.29 -18.62 11.21
CA PRO A 264 22.44 -18.85 12.38
C PRO A 264 23.21 -18.75 13.71
N GLU A 265 24.46 -19.21 13.75
CA GLU A 265 25.32 -19.14 14.93
C GLU A 265 25.74 -17.69 15.25
N VAL A 266 26.18 -16.95 14.23
CA VAL A 266 26.57 -15.54 14.34
C VAL A 266 25.38 -14.70 14.80
N LEU A 267 24.19 -14.89 14.22
CA LEU A 267 22.99 -14.16 14.59
C LEU A 267 22.54 -14.48 16.03
N GLY A 268 22.66 -15.73 16.43
CA GLY A 268 22.42 -16.13 17.84
C GLY A 268 23.36 -15.43 18.81
N SER A 269 24.67 -15.31 18.48
CA SER A 269 25.66 -14.59 19.30
C SER A 269 25.39 -13.07 19.38
N LEU A 270 24.72 -12.50 18.35
CA LEU A 270 24.28 -11.10 18.32
C LEU A 270 22.92 -10.88 19.03
N GLY A 271 22.38 -11.90 19.71
CA GLY A 271 21.15 -11.79 20.49
C GLY A 271 19.86 -11.90 19.70
N PHE A 272 19.91 -12.40 18.45
CA PHE A 272 18.71 -12.62 17.66
C PHE A 272 18.05 -13.97 17.99
N GLU A 273 16.76 -13.92 18.27
CA GLU A 273 15.91 -15.09 18.47
C GLU A 273 15.37 -15.56 17.11
N THR A 274 15.58 -16.84 16.78
CA THR A 274 15.04 -17.43 15.55
C THR A 274 13.52 -17.55 15.63
N ARG A 275 12.82 -16.97 14.67
CA ARG A 275 11.35 -17.06 14.55
C ARG A 275 10.93 -17.97 13.40
N ILE A 276 11.67 -17.96 12.31
CA ILE A 276 11.47 -18.82 11.15
C ILE A 276 12.81 -19.43 10.78
N HIS A 277 12.82 -20.76 10.59
CA HIS A 277 13.96 -21.46 10.02
C HIS A 277 13.44 -22.62 9.18
N LYS A 278 13.52 -22.48 7.86
CA LYS A 278 13.01 -23.38 6.80
C LYS A 278 11.49 -23.39 6.67
N ILE A 279 11.04 -23.20 5.45
CA ILE A 279 9.63 -23.24 5.05
C ILE A 279 9.42 -24.45 4.12
N ALA A 280 8.30 -25.14 4.28
CA ALA A 280 7.91 -26.30 3.46
C ALA A 280 7.42 -25.84 2.08
N GLN A 281 8.32 -25.33 1.24
CA GLN A 281 8.02 -24.76 -0.07
C GLN A 281 9.13 -25.03 -1.10
N LYS A 282 8.81 -24.86 -2.37
CA LYS A 282 9.71 -24.92 -3.52
C LYS A 282 9.38 -23.78 -4.50
N PRO A 283 10.41 -22.97 -4.93
CA PRO A 283 11.76 -22.84 -4.36
C PRO A 283 11.77 -22.10 -3.01
N GLY A 284 12.94 -21.77 -2.46
CA GLY A 284 13.07 -20.90 -1.30
C GLY A 284 12.87 -21.56 0.07
N LYS A 285 13.07 -22.89 0.16
CA LYS A 285 12.98 -23.64 1.42
C LYS A 285 13.81 -23.06 2.58
N PRO A 286 15.12 -22.72 2.43
CA PRO A 286 15.93 -22.19 3.52
C PRO A 286 15.72 -20.67 3.65
N LEU A 287 14.72 -20.26 4.37
CA LEU A 287 14.53 -18.88 4.83
C LEU A 287 14.73 -18.84 6.34
N TRP A 288 15.58 -17.91 6.81
CA TRP A 288 15.73 -17.62 8.23
C TRP A 288 15.23 -16.20 8.54
N VAL A 289 14.45 -16.07 9.61
CA VAL A 289 13.99 -14.77 10.12
C VAL A 289 14.12 -14.75 11.63
N GLY A 290 14.66 -13.69 12.17
CA GLY A 290 14.76 -13.46 13.61
C GLY A 290 14.70 -11.99 14.00
N HIS A 291 14.46 -11.74 15.27
CA HIS A 291 14.49 -10.40 15.85
C HIS A 291 15.25 -10.43 17.19
N ASN A 292 15.73 -9.28 17.63
CA ASN A 292 16.35 -9.09 18.93
C ASN A 292 15.46 -8.26 19.87
N LYS A 293 15.91 -8.06 21.10
CA LYS A 293 15.19 -7.31 22.14
C LYS A 293 15.10 -5.82 21.83
N GLU A 294 16.00 -5.29 21.01
CA GLU A 294 16.03 -3.91 20.53
C GLU A 294 15.01 -3.67 19.39
N GLY A 295 14.28 -4.70 18.96
CA GLY A 295 13.30 -4.63 17.90
C GLY A 295 13.90 -4.64 16.48
N GLN A 296 15.21 -4.93 16.34
CA GLN A 296 15.84 -5.09 15.04
C GLN A 296 15.48 -6.44 14.46
N VAL A 297 15.37 -6.51 13.11
CA VAL A 297 14.92 -7.72 12.40
C VAL A 297 15.91 -8.10 11.32
N ILE A 298 16.18 -9.39 11.20
CA ILE A 298 17.03 -9.94 10.15
C ILE A 298 16.24 -10.96 9.33
N PHE A 299 16.32 -10.82 8.01
CA PHE A 299 15.91 -11.81 7.03
C PHE A 299 17.16 -12.36 6.33
N ALA A 300 17.39 -13.66 6.44
CA ALA A 300 18.46 -14.30 5.69
C ALA A 300 17.85 -15.25 4.64
N PHE A 301 18.07 -14.89 3.39
CA PHE A 301 17.51 -15.54 2.21
C PHE A 301 18.45 -16.62 1.66
N PRO A 302 17.90 -17.59 0.90
CA PRO A 302 18.75 -18.56 0.16
C PRO A 302 19.71 -17.85 -0.79
N GLY A 303 20.82 -18.52 -1.17
CA GLY A 303 21.78 -17.98 -2.15
C GLY A 303 21.27 -18.00 -3.61
N ASN A 304 20.43 -18.98 -4.00
CA ASN A 304 19.91 -19.06 -5.36
C ASN A 304 19.01 -17.86 -5.71
N PRO A 305 19.24 -17.18 -6.85
CA PRO A 305 18.57 -15.91 -7.19
C PRO A 305 17.05 -15.98 -7.12
N ILE A 306 16.45 -17.00 -7.69
CA ILE A 306 14.99 -17.15 -7.71
C ILE A 306 14.43 -17.45 -6.31
N SER A 307 15.17 -18.19 -5.50
CA SER A 307 14.78 -18.44 -4.12
C SER A 307 14.84 -17.16 -3.27
N THR A 308 15.83 -16.32 -3.49
CA THR A 308 15.95 -15.00 -2.86
C THR A 308 14.80 -14.10 -3.30
N LEU A 309 14.56 -13.98 -4.61
CA LEU A 309 13.47 -13.19 -5.19
C LEU A 309 12.13 -13.61 -4.58
N LEU A 310 11.83 -14.90 -4.62
CA LEU A 310 10.61 -15.44 -4.04
C LEU A 310 10.45 -15.04 -2.58
N CYS A 311 11.43 -15.36 -1.75
CA CYS A 311 11.32 -15.09 -0.31
C CYS A 311 11.23 -13.59 -0.01
N PHE A 312 11.90 -12.76 -0.79
CA PHE A 312 11.82 -11.31 -0.68
C PHE A 312 10.41 -10.78 -1.02
N TYR A 313 9.83 -11.20 -2.16
CA TYR A 313 8.49 -10.77 -2.59
C TYR A 313 7.37 -11.39 -1.76
N ALA A 314 7.50 -12.66 -1.37
CA ALA A 314 6.44 -13.36 -0.66
C ALA A 314 6.40 -13.04 0.85
N TYR A 315 7.54 -12.80 1.49
CA TYR A 315 7.60 -12.66 2.95
C TYR A 315 8.07 -11.30 3.41
N PHE A 316 9.19 -10.80 2.87
CA PHE A 316 9.76 -9.54 3.34
C PHE A 316 8.93 -8.33 2.91
N LEU A 317 8.60 -8.18 1.63
CA LEU A 317 7.85 -7.01 1.14
C LEU A 317 6.46 -6.88 1.77
N PRO A 318 5.63 -7.94 1.88
CA PRO A 318 4.35 -7.84 2.58
C PRO A 318 4.50 -7.47 4.05
N TRP A 319 5.52 -8.02 4.72
CA TRP A 319 5.80 -7.69 6.11
C TRP A 319 6.21 -6.24 6.32
N ILE A 320 7.19 -5.73 5.55
CA ILE A 320 7.67 -4.34 5.72
C ILE A 320 6.61 -3.31 5.34
N GLN A 321 5.77 -3.61 4.35
CA GLN A 321 4.66 -2.77 3.90
C GLN A 321 3.38 -2.96 4.72
N GLN A 322 3.32 -3.97 5.60
CA GLN A 322 2.14 -4.35 6.39
C GLN A 322 0.88 -4.53 5.55
N ARG A 323 1.02 -5.22 4.44
CA ARG A 323 -0.07 -5.55 3.52
C ARG A 323 -0.25 -7.06 3.38
N ASN A 324 -1.37 -7.47 2.82
CA ASN A 324 -1.52 -8.86 2.40
C ASN A 324 -0.50 -9.22 1.33
N ALA A 325 0.05 -10.43 1.41
CA ALA A 325 0.97 -10.95 0.41
C ALA A 325 0.28 -11.15 -0.93
N PHE A 326 -0.92 -11.72 -0.90
CA PHE A 326 -1.71 -12.04 -2.09
C PHE A 326 -2.66 -10.90 -2.44
N LEU A 327 -2.73 -10.55 -3.74
CA LEU A 327 -3.61 -9.49 -4.26
C LEU A 327 -4.89 -10.03 -4.92
N GLY A 328 -5.03 -11.34 -5.08
CA GLY A 328 -6.18 -11.96 -5.72
C GLY A 328 -5.87 -13.41 -6.13
N HIS A 329 -6.62 -13.91 -7.10
CA HIS A 329 -6.45 -15.26 -7.63
C HIS A 329 -6.27 -15.23 -9.15
N ILE A 330 -5.45 -16.15 -9.66
CA ILE A 330 -5.23 -16.41 -11.07
C ILE A 330 -5.67 -17.84 -11.37
N GLU A 331 -6.43 -18.04 -12.43
CA GLU A 331 -6.73 -19.36 -12.94
C GLU A 331 -5.54 -19.89 -13.75
N LEU A 332 -5.01 -21.04 -13.36
CA LEU A 332 -3.89 -21.70 -14.03
C LEU A 332 -4.29 -23.09 -14.52
N LYS A 333 -4.78 -23.18 -15.76
CA LYS A 333 -5.32 -24.43 -16.34
C LYS A 333 -4.25 -25.52 -16.58
N ASN A 334 -3.03 -25.12 -16.90
CA ASN A 334 -1.93 -26.03 -17.30
C ASN A 334 -0.69 -25.85 -16.40
N GLY A 335 -0.89 -25.75 -15.09
CA GLY A 335 0.18 -25.64 -14.12
C GLY A 335 0.85 -26.99 -13.77
N PRO A 336 2.01 -26.98 -13.13
CA PRO A 336 2.61 -28.19 -12.58
C PRO A 336 1.71 -28.79 -11.50
N LYS A 337 1.78 -30.12 -11.35
CA LYS A 337 1.05 -30.82 -10.29
C LYS A 337 1.53 -30.36 -8.91
N SER A 338 0.62 -30.35 -7.94
CA SER A 338 0.98 -30.08 -6.54
C SER A 338 1.94 -31.14 -6.00
N LEU A 339 2.76 -30.72 -5.05
CA LEU A 339 3.63 -31.60 -4.29
C LEU A 339 2.92 -31.98 -2.98
N GLU A 340 3.04 -33.26 -2.55
CA GLU A 340 2.32 -33.73 -1.35
C GLU A 340 2.69 -32.98 -0.07
N ASN A 341 3.98 -32.68 0.11
CA ASN A 341 4.52 -32.15 1.37
C ASN A 341 5.16 -30.74 1.24
N LEU A 342 5.08 -30.12 0.09
CA LEU A 342 5.68 -28.80 -0.17
C LEU A 342 4.72 -27.94 -0.93
N ALA A 343 4.57 -26.70 -0.52
CA ALA A 343 3.94 -25.68 -1.33
C ALA A 343 4.81 -25.35 -2.55
N HIS A 344 4.18 -25.02 -3.67
CA HIS A 344 4.89 -24.72 -4.90
C HIS A 344 4.58 -23.30 -5.37
N TRP A 345 5.63 -22.52 -5.54
CA TRP A 345 5.55 -21.19 -6.13
C TRP A 345 5.89 -21.27 -7.61
N ILE A 346 4.95 -20.84 -8.44
CA ILE A 346 5.00 -21.03 -9.89
C ILE A 346 5.05 -19.64 -10.54
N PRO A 347 6.11 -19.32 -11.32
CA PRO A 347 6.11 -18.11 -12.12
C PRO A 347 5.12 -18.22 -13.27
N VAL A 348 4.35 -17.17 -13.51
CA VAL A 348 3.38 -17.11 -14.60
C VAL A 348 3.62 -15.89 -15.47
N VAL A 349 3.24 -16.03 -16.74
CA VAL A 349 3.26 -14.99 -17.75
C VAL A 349 1.92 -14.99 -18.46
N ARG A 350 1.46 -13.82 -18.89
CA ARG A 350 0.23 -13.65 -19.65
C ARG A 350 0.50 -13.93 -21.12
N GLU A 351 -0.30 -14.77 -21.74
CA GLU A 351 -0.25 -15.00 -23.17
C GLU A 351 -0.83 -13.80 -23.94
N SER A 352 -0.12 -13.33 -24.94
CA SER A 352 -0.49 -12.11 -25.71
C SER A 352 -1.80 -12.26 -26.48
N ILE A 353 -2.20 -13.48 -26.87
CA ILE A 353 -3.38 -13.74 -27.70
C ILE A 353 -4.60 -14.04 -26.84
N SER A 354 -4.49 -14.97 -25.89
CA SER A 354 -5.60 -15.43 -25.05
C SER A 354 -5.84 -14.54 -23.83
N ASN A 355 -4.87 -13.72 -23.47
CA ASN A 355 -4.82 -12.95 -22.22
C ASN A 355 -4.91 -13.82 -20.96
N GLU A 356 -4.71 -15.12 -21.08
CA GLU A 356 -4.69 -16.09 -19.98
C GLU A 356 -3.27 -16.21 -19.40
N PHE A 357 -3.20 -16.55 -18.11
CA PHE A 357 -1.91 -16.83 -17.48
C PHE A 357 -1.47 -18.27 -17.71
N THR A 358 -0.21 -18.44 -18.08
CA THR A 358 0.42 -19.73 -18.27
C THR A 358 1.68 -19.87 -17.44
N HIS A 359 2.07 -21.09 -17.14
CA HIS A 359 3.30 -21.40 -16.41
C HIS A 359 4.52 -21.03 -17.24
N LEU A 360 5.35 -20.13 -16.71
CA LEU A 360 6.64 -19.80 -17.31
C LEU A 360 7.64 -20.93 -17.12
N ARG A 361 8.10 -21.53 -18.22
CA ARG A 361 9.14 -22.57 -18.20
C ARG A 361 10.49 -21.96 -17.85
N HIS A 362 11.23 -22.62 -16.96
CA HIS A 362 12.56 -22.20 -16.52
C HIS A 362 13.41 -23.40 -16.06
N ASN A 363 14.73 -23.22 -15.95
CA ASN A 363 15.71 -24.28 -15.63
C ASN A 363 16.02 -24.41 -14.13
N GLY A 364 15.11 -24.00 -13.25
CA GLY A 364 15.27 -24.11 -11.79
C GLY A 364 15.58 -22.79 -11.09
N SER A 365 15.95 -22.86 -9.81
CA SER A 365 16.07 -21.67 -8.93
C SER A 365 17.30 -20.79 -9.17
N GLY A 366 18.21 -21.21 -10.05
CA GLY A 366 19.35 -20.41 -10.51
C GLY A 366 19.10 -19.61 -11.78
N ASP A 367 17.99 -19.85 -12.47
CA ASP A 367 17.69 -19.34 -13.80
C ASP A 367 17.01 -17.96 -13.78
N LEU A 368 17.77 -16.93 -13.45
CA LEU A 368 17.26 -15.56 -13.40
C LEU A 368 16.86 -15.03 -14.80
N ILE A 369 17.51 -15.50 -15.86
CA ILE A 369 17.33 -14.96 -17.21
C ILE A 369 15.90 -15.20 -17.73
N HIS A 370 15.37 -16.40 -17.61
CA HIS A 370 13.99 -16.69 -18.06
C HIS A 370 12.94 -15.98 -17.18
N TRP A 371 13.24 -15.72 -15.91
CA TRP A 371 12.32 -15.05 -15.00
C TRP A 371 12.06 -13.57 -15.31
N GLN A 372 12.83 -12.95 -16.21
CA GLN A 372 12.52 -11.60 -16.69
C GLN A 372 11.12 -11.47 -17.30
N GLN A 373 10.57 -12.58 -17.82
CA GLN A 373 9.22 -12.63 -18.42
C GLN A 373 8.11 -12.82 -17.38
N ALA A 374 8.43 -13.27 -16.15
CA ALA A 374 7.44 -13.50 -15.12
C ALA A 374 6.71 -12.21 -14.75
N GLU A 375 5.38 -12.25 -14.76
CA GLU A 375 4.51 -11.14 -14.34
C GLU A 375 4.03 -11.33 -12.91
N ALA A 376 3.84 -12.59 -12.49
CA ALA A 376 3.41 -12.91 -11.14
C ALA A 376 3.94 -14.26 -10.65
N LEU A 377 3.84 -14.46 -9.35
CA LEU A 377 4.04 -15.74 -8.67
C LEU A 377 2.69 -16.25 -8.19
N VAL A 378 2.27 -17.42 -8.61
CA VAL A 378 1.10 -18.09 -8.04
C VAL A 378 1.52 -19.11 -6.99
N TYR A 379 0.69 -19.23 -5.95
CA TYR A 379 0.91 -20.10 -4.82
C TYR A 379 0.02 -21.34 -4.92
N LEU A 380 0.63 -22.51 -5.07
CA LEU A 380 -0.05 -23.79 -5.04
C LEU A 380 0.28 -24.50 -3.72
N ALA A 381 -0.71 -24.61 -2.85
CA ALA A 381 -0.56 -25.27 -1.54
C ALA A 381 -0.23 -26.76 -1.71
N ALA A 382 0.47 -27.34 -0.72
CA ALA A 382 0.80 -28.75 -0.69
C ALA A 382 -0.47 -29.61 -0.81
N GLY A 383 -0.46 -30.61 -1.70
CA GLY A 383 -1.58 -31.53 -1.93
C GLY A 383 -2.84 -30.90 -2.57
N SER A 384 -2.82 -29.61 -2.95
CA SER A 384 -3.96 -28.92 -3.53
C SER A 384 -4.13 -29.25 -5.02
N ASN A 385 -5.38 -29.37 -5.48
CA ASN A 385 -5.75 -29.46 -6.89
C ASN A 385 -6.56 -28.24 -7.35
N ASN A 386 -6.50 -27.13 -6.60
CA ASN A 386 -7.21 -25.92 -6.96
C ASN A 386 -6.59 -25.29 -8.22
N LEU A 387 -7.43 -24.80 -9.13
CA LEU A 387 -7.01 -24.06 -10.33
C LEU A 387 -7.02 -22.55 -10.10
N GLN A 388 -7.79 -22.06 -9.14
CA GLN A 388 -7.80 -20.66 -8.72
C GLN A 388 -6.73 -20.46 -7.64
N LEU A 389 -5.58 -19.91 -8.04
CA LEU A 389 -4.40 -19.82 -7.21
C LEU A 389 -4.16 -18.39 -6.74
N PRO A 390 -3.94 -18.15 -5.45
CA PRO A 390 -3.55 -16.82 -4.97
C PRO A 390 -2.21 -16.42 -5.58
N PHE A 391 -2.05 -15.11 -5.87
CA PHE A 391 -0.87 -14.62 -6.56
C PHE A 391 -0.24 -13.37 -5.93
N ILE A 392 1.04 -13.19 -6.24
CA ILE A 392 1.84 -12.01 -5.92
C ILE A 392 2.35 -11.43 -7.24
N PRO A 393 2.09 -10.13 -7.58
CA PRO A 393 2.64 -9.51 -8.77
C PRO A 393 4.15 -9.30 -8.62
N LEU A 394 4.88 -9.40 -9.72
CA LEU A 394 6.31 -9.09 -9.84
C LEU A 394 6.55 -7.79 -10.61
N LYS A 395 5.56 -7.36 -11.39
CA LYS A 395 5.54 -6.12 -12.19
C LYS A 395 4.29 -5.33 -11.93
#